data_58556524f3ac71d3e5354fa06cd1e756
#
_entry.id   58556524f3ac71d3e5354fa06cd1e756
#
_cell.length_a   1.000
_cell.length_b   1.000
_cell.length_c   1.000
_cell.angle_alpha   90.00
_cell.angle_beta   90.00
_cell.angle_gamma   90.00
#
_symmetry.space_group_name_H-M   'P 1'
#
loop_
_entity.id
_entity.type
_entity.pdbx_description
1 polymer ?
#
loop_
_entity_poly.entity_id
_entity_poly.type
_entity_poly.pdbx_seq_one_letter_code
_entity_poly.pdbx_strand_id
1 'polypeptide(L)'
;EKPFRDRGSGFVNTKPFELGRTTSKPEDWINSTIDIAVNILNHRIKTMDDYSKESMRVNDLITREILGRSIWKYSEAFGKFKGCPFWSVKAYNFYNSQKSKSTAVSAKNLRHEHTFPQILLIKKMWKLKNPTIQKIRELYNEYAVATVVTKEENLKLNSSVVGLRSETIDENNIWLRYNNDRIKIKVMKNPLENIFYKHHYKKMQEGKVF
;
A
#
# COMPACT_ATOMS: atom_id res chain seq x y z
N GLU A 1 26.36 27.85 18.93
CA GLU A 1 25.98 26.88 17.88
C GLU A 1 24.50 26.54 18.07
N LYS A 2 23.67 26.91 17.11
CA LYS A 2 22.22 26.56 17.13
C LYS A 2 22.05 25.11 16.69
N PRO A 3 21.22 24.34 17.37
CA PRO A 3 21.02 22.93 17.04
C PRO A 3 20.34 22.76 15.69
N PHE A 4 20.65 21.66 15.05
CA PHE A 4 20.29 21.21 13.70
C PHE A 4 18.79 21.26 13.31
N ARG A 5 17.92 21.79 14.17
CA ARG A 5 16.45 21.83 13.98
C ARG A 5 15.94 22.87 12.98
N ASP A 6 16.73 23.90 12.67
CA ASP A 6 16.28 25.00 11.78
C ASP A 6 16.43 24.70 10.26
N ARG A 7 16.98 23.55 9.89
CA ARG A 7 17.09 23.19 8.45
C ARG A 7 15.87 22.48 7.88
N GLY A 8 14.89 22.14 8.69
CA GLY A 8 13.72 21.35 8.25
C GLY A 8 12.58 22.17 7.66
N SER A 9 12.46 23.45 7.94
CA SER A 9 11.34 24.28 7.48
C SER A 9 11.44 24.75 6.03
N GLY A 10 12.65 24.71 5.44
CA GLY A 10 12.89 25.14 4.05
C GLY A 10 12.54 24.09 2.99
N PHE A 11 12.40 22.82 3.37
CA PHE A 11 12.15 21.74 2.40
C PHE A 11 10.66 21.40 2.19
N VAL A 12 9.76 22.01 2.94
CA VAL A 12 8.34 21.63 2.93
C VAL A 12 7.54 22.31 1.80
N ASN A 13 8.12 23.32 1.14
CA ASN A 13 7.43 24.13 0.13
C ASN A 13 8.14 24.24 -1.22
N THR A 14 8.73 23.17 -1.72
CA THR A 14 9.23 23.20 -3.10
C THR A 14 8.15 22.75 -4.06
N LYS A 15 7.56 23.70 -4.76
CA LYS A 15 6.57 23.56 -5.85
C LYS A 15 6.80 22.43 -6.88
N PRO A 16 8.02 21.93 -7.15
CA PRO A 16 8.23 20.85 -8.12
C PRO A 16 7.53 19.53 -7.77
N PHE A 17 7.29 19.27 -6.47
CA PHE A 17 6.67 18.02 -6.05
C PHE A 17 5.13 18.02 -6.21
N GLU A 18 4.50 19.19 -6.19
CA GLU A 18 3.07 19.34 -6.44
C GLU A 18 2.72 19.27 -7.93
N LEU A 19 3.58 19.80 -8.79
CA LEU A 19 3.39 19.79 -10.24
C LEU A 19 3.43 18.36 -10.83
N GLY A 20 4.23 17.45 -10.27
CA GLY A 20 4.27 16.05 -10.72
C GLY A 20 3.02 15.25 -10.39
N ARG A 21 2.22 15.65 -9.41
CA ARG A 21 1.01 14.94 -8.99
C ARG A 21 -0.23 15.28 -9.81
N THR A 22 -0.28 16.43 -10.43
CA THR A 22 -1.49 16.93 -11.11
C THR A 22 -1.56 16.59 -12.59
N THR A 23 -0.47 16.13 -13.20
CA THR A 23 -0.37 15.91 -14.65
C THR A 23 -0.12 14.46 -15.06
N SER A 24 0.36 13.61 -14.15
CA SER A 24 0.65 12.21 -14.49
C SER A 24 -0.60 11.35 -14.46
N LYS A 25 -0.80 10.56 -15.50
CA LYS A 25 -1.90 9.59 -15.56
C LYS A 25 -1.67 8.46 -14.55
N PRO A 26 -2.73 7.82 -14.02
CA PRO A 26 -2.60 6.66 -13.13
C PRO A 26 -1.70 5.56 -13.70
N GLU A 27 -1.77 5.31 -15.02
CA GLU A 27 -0.96 4.32 -15.73
C GLU A 27 0.54 4.63 -15.66
N ASP A 28 0.93 5.90 -15.69
CA ASP A 28 2.33 6.33 -15.59
C ASP A 28 2.88 6.01 -14.19
N TRP A 29 2.07 6.25 -13.15
CA TRP A 29 2.42 5.88 -11.77
C TRP A 29 2.56 4.38 -11.61
N ILE A 30 1.62 3.61 -12.15
CA ILE A 30 1.62 2.16 -12.12
C ILE A 30 2.88 1.61 -12.78
N ASN A 31 3.17 2.04 -14.00
CA ASN A 31 4.33 1.59 -14.75
C ASN A 31 5.63 1.97 -14.05
N SER A 32 5.77 3.22 -13.62
CA SER A 32 6.96 3.69 -12.92
C SER A 32 7.21 2.94 -11.60
N THR A 33 6.17 2.62 -10.84
CA THR A 33 6.32 1.86 -9.60
C THR A 33 6.75 0.42 -9.84
N ILE A 34 6.27 -0.20 -10.91
CA ILE A 34 6.68 -1.56 -11.31
C ILE A 34 8.14 -1.54 -11.78
N ASP A 35 8.53 -0.58 -12.60
CA ASP A 35 9.92 -0.44 -13.10
C ASP A 35 10.90 -0.23 -11.95
N ILE A 36 10.57 0.63 -10.98
CA ILE A 36 11.38 0.82 -9.78
C ILE A 36 11.55 -0.50 -9.01
N ALA A 37 10.47 -1.26 -8.83
CA ALA A 37 10.52 -2.51 -8.11
C ALA A 37 11.38 -3.56 -8.84
N VAL A 38 11.26 -3.67 -10.15
CA VAL A 38 12.09 -4.57 -10.98
C VAL A 38 13.56 -4.19 -10.88
N ASN A 39 13.87 -2.92 -11.03
CA ASN A 39 15.25 -2.43 -11.02
C ASN A 39 15.94 -2.66 -9.68
N ILE A 40 15.27 -2.34 -8.56
CA ILE A 40 15.86 -2.52 -7.22
C ILE A 40 16.02 -4.00 -6.87
N LEU A 41 15.10 -4.87 -7.28
CA LEU A 41 15.23 -6.31 -7.07
C LEU A 41 16.36 -6.92 -7.90
N ASN A 42 16.50 -6.53 -9.17
CA ASN A 42 17.61 -6.96 -10.01
C ASN A 42 18.96 -6.45 -9.48
N HIS A 43 19.03 -5.20 -9.00
CA HIS A 43 20.21 -4.67 -8.35
C HIS A 43 20.57 -5.51 -7.12
N ARG A 44 19.62 -5.77 -6.24
CA ARG A 44 19.82 -6.60 -5.05
C ARG A 44 20.38 -7.98 -5.41
N ILE A 45 19.80 -8.65 -6.41
CA ILE A 45 20.26 -9.99 -6.85
C ILE A 45 21.71 -9.94 -7.35
N LYS A 46 22.05 -8.95 -8.17
CA LYS A 46 23.40 -8.80 -8.74
C LYS A 46 24.47 -8.53 -7.69
N THR A 47 24.14 -7.85 -6.60
CA THR A 47 25.08 -7.41 -5.58
C THR A 47 25.14 -8.35 -4.37
N MET A 48 24.35 -9.42 -4.35
CA MET A 48 24.31 -10.35 -3.20
C MET A 48 25.67 -11.02 -2.91
N ASP A 49 26.43 -11.32 -3.94
CA ASP A 49 27.71 -12.02 -3.80
C ASP A 49 28.90 -11.06 -3.54
N ASP A 50 28.69 -9.76 -3.79
CA ASP A 50 29.75 -8.74 -3.71
C ASP A 50 29.86 -8.07 -2.33
N TYR A 51 28.88 -8.26 -1.46
CA TYR A 51 28.77 -7.54 -0.20
C TYR A 51 29.14 -8.39 1.03
N SER A 52 29.81 -7.73 1.98
CA SER A 52 29.92 -8.27 3.35
C SER A 52 28.52 -8.44 3.97
N LYS A 53 28.40 -9.28 5.00
CA LYS A 53 27.12 -9.47 5.72
C LYS A 53 26.50 -8.16 6.20
N GLU A 54 27.31 -7.20 6.61
CA GLU A 54 26.84 -5.91 7.11
C GLU A 54 26.33 -5.01 5.97
N SER A 55 27.07 -4.94 4.87
CA SER A 55 26.63 -4.23 3.66
C SER A 55 25.35 -4.84 3.08
N MET A 56 25.18 -6.16 3.12
CA MET A 56 23.94 -6.81 2.74
C MET A 56 22.75 -6.38 3.59
N ARG A 57 22.92 -6.28 4.92
CA ARG A 57 21.83 -5.79 5.81
C ARG A 57 21.39 -4.39 5.46
N VAL A 58 22.33 -3.49 5.18
CA VAL A 58 22.02 -2.12 4.74
C VAL A 58 21.30 -2.12 3.39
N ASN A 59 21.80 -2.89 2.43
CA ASN A 59 21.17 -3.02 1.11
C ASN A 59 19.73 -3.59 1.20
N ASP A 60 19.52 -4.59 2.04
CA ASP A 60 18.17 -5.16 2.29
C ASP A 60 17.22 -4.14 2.94
N LEU A 61 17.71 -3.32 3.86
CA LEU A 61 16.91 -2.23 4.45
C LEU A 61 16.51 -1.19 3.40
N ILE A 62 17.45 -0.72 2.59
CA ILE A 62 17.19 0.25 1.53
C ILE A 62 16.21 -0.35 0.50
N THR A 63 16.47 -1.58 0.06
CA THR A 63 15.58 -2.28 -0.88
C THR A 63 14.15 -2.39 -0.32
N ARG A 64 14.01 -2.76 0.94
CA ARG A 64 12.73 -2.84 1.62
C ARG A 64 11.99 -1.50 1.65
N GLU A 65 12.67 -0.41 1.96
CA GLU A 65 12.08 0.93 1.98
C GLU A 65 11.63 1.37 0.58
N ILE A 66 12.44 1.14 -0.45
CA ILE A 66 12.09 1.46 -1.83
C ILE A 66 10.87 0.65 -2.29
N LEU A 67 10.88 -0.66 -2.04
CA LEU A 67 9.75 -1.53 -2.38
C LEU A 67 8.48 -1.13 -1.63
N GLY A 68 8.58 -0.82 -0.34
CA GLY A 68 7.45 -0.33 0.45
C GLY A 68 6.84 0.95 -0.12
N ARG A 69 7.68 1.89 -0.54
CA ARG A 69 7.23 3.13 -1.21
C ARG A 69 6.61 2.85 -2.59
N SER A 70 7.19 1.93 -3.35
CA SER A 70 6.66 1.51 -4.65
C SER A 70 5.25 0.91 -4.52
N ILE A 71 5.07 -0.05 -3.60
CA ILE A 71 3.76 -0.67 -3.29
C ILE A 71 2.74 0.39 -2.88
N TRP A 72 3.15 1.32 -2.01
CA TRP A 72 2.28 2.41 -1.57
C TRP A 72 1.82 3.28 -2.74
N LYS A 73 2.74 3.69 -3.59
CA LYS A 73 2.43 4.54 -4.74
C LYS A 73 1.59 3.83 -5.80
N TYR A 74 1.82 2.53 -5.99
CA TYR A 74 0.97 1.70 -6.84
C TYR A 74 -0.48 1.72 -6.37
N SER A 75 -0.72 1.47 -5.09
CA SER A 75 -2.07 1.44 -4.51
C SER A 75 -2.75 2.81 -4.43
N GLU A 76 -1.97 3.91 -4.49
CA GLU A 76 -2.47 5.29 -4.54
C GLU A 76 -2.66 5.84 -5.97
N ALA A 77 -2.36 5.08 -7.02
CA ALA A 77 -2.31 5.58 -8.40
C ALA A 77 -3.58 6.32 -8.84
N PHE A 78 -4.75 5.87 -8.40
CA PHE A 78 -6.04 6.51 -8.67
C PHE A 78 -6.50 7.50 -7.59
N GLY A 79 -5.65 7.77 -6.61
CA GLY A 79 -5.91 8.67 -5.50
C GLY A 79 -6.05 7.97 -4.15
N LYS A 80 -5.48 8.60 -3.14
CA LYS A 80 -5.28 8.03 -1.80
C LYS A 80 -6.55 7.50 -1.13
N PHE A 81 -7.66 8.20 -1.28
CA PHE A 81 -8.94 7.81 -0.68
C PHE A 81 -10.00 7.59 -1.75
N LYS A 82 -10.34 8.64 -2.52
CA LYS A 82 -11.41 8.56 -3.54
C LYS A 82 -11.15 7.51 -4.60
N GLY A 83 -9.89 7.35 -5.01
CA GLY A 83 -9.48 6.35 -5.99
C GLY A 83 -9.27 4.95 -5.40
N CYS A 84 -9.34 4.79 -4.08
CA CYS A 84 -9.18 3.48 -3.45
C CYS A 84 -10.41 2.61 -3.71
N PRO A 85 -10.24 1.38 -4.21
CA PRO A 85 -11.35 0.54 -4.68
C PRO A 85 -12.24 0.01 -3.57
N PHE A 86 -11.70 -0.08 -2.35
CA PHE A 86 -12.40 -0.66 -1.22
C PHE A 86 -12.44 0.31 -0.03
N TRP A 87 -13.55 0.25 0.68
CA TRP A 87 -13.78 1.05 1.88
C TRP A 87 -14.40 0.18 2.98
N SER A 88 -14.02 0.41 4.23
CA SER A 88 -14.88 -0.08 5.30
C SER A 88 -16.19 0.72 5.32
N VAL A 89 -17.27 0.08 5.73
CA VAL A 89 -18.59 0.74 5.86
C VAL A 89 -18.50 1.95 6.79
N LYS A 90 -17.75 1.84 7.90
CA LYS A 90 -17.55 2.96 8.83
C LYS A 90 -16.78 4.11 8.18
N ALA A 91 -15.71 3.83 7.46
CA ALA A 91 -14.92 4.86 6.77
C ALA A 91 -15.76 5.58 5.69
N TYR A 92 -16.56 4.83 4.93
CA TYR A 92 -17.42 5.40 3.90
C TYR A 92 -18.51 6.29 4.50
N ASN A 93 -19.20 5.83 5.55
CA ASN A 93 -20.20 6.61 6.26
C ASN A 93 -19.60 7.88 6.87
N PHE A 94 -18.44 7.78 7.51
CA PHE A 94 -17.70 8.94 8.01
C PHE A 94 -17.41 9.94 6.88
N TYR A 95 -16.85 9.48 5.76
CA TYR A 95 -16.53 10.35 4.64
C TYR A 95 -17.75 11.07 4.08
N ASN A 96 -18.88 10.36 3.95
CA ASN A 96 -20.12 10.93 3.41
C ASN A 96 -20.81 11.91 4.36
N SER A 97 -20.65 11.74 5.66
CA SER A 97 -21.20 12.65 6.66
C SER A 97 -20.46 13.98 6.74
N GLN A 98 -19.24 14.08 6.16
CA GLN A 98 -18.45 15.30 6.25
C GLN A 98 -19.00 16.39 5.34
N LYS A 99 -19.22 17.61 5.87
CA LYS A 99 -19.59 18.80 5.10
C LYS A 99 -18.50 19.21 4.11
N SER A 100 -17.23 19.08 4.52
CA SER A 100 -16.06 19.29 3.67
C SER A 100 -15.36 17.97 3.42
N LYS A 101 -15.32 17.53 2.17
CA LYS A 101 -14.60 16.34 1.73
C LYS A 101 -13.14 16.63 1.41
N SER A 102 -12.52 17.52 2.15
CA SER A 102 -11.11 17.86 1.95
C SER A 102 -10.20 16.70 2.32
N THR A 103 -9.05 16.61 1.65
CA THR A 103 -8.03 15.61 1.96
C THR A 103 -7.50 15.73 3.39
N ALA A 104 -7.42 16.96 3.92
CA ALA A 104 -6.95 17.21 5.29
C ALA A 104 -7.89 16.60 6.33
N VAL A 105 -9.21 16.79 6.19
CA VAL A 105 -10.21 16.20 7.09
C VAL A 105 -10.19 14.69 7.00
N SER A 106 -10.12 14.15 5.79
CA SER A 106 -10.02 12.72 5.55
C SER A 106 -8.75 12.13 6.16
N ALA A 107 -7.59 12.77 5.97
CA ALA A 107 -6.31 12.29 6.49
C ALA A 107 -6.24 12.24 8.03
N LYS A 108 -7.02 13.06 8.74
CA LYS A 108 -7.09 13.03 10.21
C LYS A 108 -7.74 11.74 10.72
N ASN A 109 -8.79 11.26 10.07
CA ASN A 109 -9.68 10.22 10.58
C ASN A 109 -9.64 8.94 9.76
N LEU A 110 -9.20 8.99 8.50
CA LEU A 110 -9.13 7.85 7.61
C LEU A 110 -7.69 7.38 7.40
N ARG A 111 -7.56 6.12 7.08
CA ARG A 111 -6.28 5.49 6.72
C ARG A 111 -6.43 4.72 5.41
N HIS A 112 -5.41 4.83 4.58
CA HIS A 112 -5.20 3.98 3.42
C HIS A 112 -4.41 2.77 3.92
N GLU A 113 -5.06 1.66 4.09
CA GLU A 113 -4.51 0.44 4.68
C GLU A 113 -4.29 -0.62 3.60
N HIS A 114 -3.12 -1.26 3.57
CA HIS A 114 -2.87 -2.37 2.66
C HIS A 114 -3.55 -3.62 3.16
N THR A 115 -4.50 -4.12 2.38
CA THR A 115 -5.29 -5.31 2.72
C THR A 115 -4.41 -6.52 2.97
N PHE A 116 -3.37 -6.69 2.15
CA PHE A 116 -2.28 -7.63 2.39
C PHE A 116 -1.06 -6.87 2.93
N PRO A 117 -0.45 -7.29 4.05
CA PRO A 117 0.68 -6.58 4.64
C PRO A 117 1.86 -6.41 3.68
N GLN A 118 2.33 -5.18 3.52
CA GLN A 118 3.45 -4.86 2.62
C GLN A 118 4.67 -5.73 2.85
N ILE A 119 5.00 -6.01 4.11
CA ILE A 119 6.18 -6.84 4.44
C ILE A 119 6.08 -8.25 3.85
N LEU A 120 4.89 -8.81 3.78
CA LEU A 120 4.68 -10.13 3.20
C LEU A 120 4.78 -10.08 1.66
N LEU A 121 4.27 -9.03 1.05
CA LEU A 121 4.45 -8.80 -0.39
C LEU A 121 5.93 -8.63 -0.75
N ILE A 122 6.68 -7.85 0.03
CA ILE A 122 8.13 -7.69 -0.12
C ILE A 122 8.83 -9.06 -0.01
N LYS A 123 8.47 -9.88 0.98
CA LYS A 123 9.03 -11.24 1.12
C LYS A 123 8.72 -12.13 -0.08
N LYS A 124 7.53 -12.01 -0.70
CA LYS A 124 7.20 -12.71 -1.95
C LYS A 124 8.09 -12.25 -3.10
N MET A 125 8.27 -10.94 -3.27
CA MET A 125 9.14 -10.38 -4.30
C MET A 125 10.61 -10.80 -4.11
N TRP A 126 11.10 -10.88 -2.89
CA TRP A 126 12.47 -11.34 -2.61
C TRP A 126 12.74 -12.80 -2.97
N LYS A 127 11.72 -13.65 -3.05
CA LYS A 127 11.84 -15.04 -3.51
C LYS A 127 11.99 -15.17 -5.03
N LEU A 128 11.78 -14.09 -5.78
CA LEU A 128 11.92 -14.10 -7.24
C LEU A 128 13.39 -14.19 -7.64
N LYS A 129 13.77 -15.26 -8.32
CA LYS A 129 15.12 -15.40 -8.90
C LYS A 129 15.33 -14.51 -10.13
N ASN A 130 14.26 -14.21 -10.84
CA ASN A 130 14.25 -13.36 -12.04
C ASN A 130 13.02 -12.46 -12.00
N PRO A 131 13.10 -11.28 -11.37
CA PRO A 131 12.03 -10.30 -11.34
C PRO A 131 11.89 -9.66 -12.73
N THR A 132 10.69 -9.74 -13.28
CA THR A 132 10.30 -9.10 -14.53
C THR A 132 9.12 -8.17 -14.31
N ILE A 133 8.90 -7.22 -15.23
CA ILE A 133 7.76 -6.31 -15.22
C ILE A 133 6.45 -7.09 -15.06
N GLN A 134 6.30 -8.18 -15.82
CA GLN A 134 5.08 -9.01 -15.77
C GLN A 134 4.87 -9.65 -14.39
N LYS A 135 5.89 -10.28 -13.81
CA LYS A 135 5.79 -10.91 -12.48
C LYS A 135 5.50 -9.90 -11.37
N ILE A 136 6.13 -8.74 -11.40
CA ILE A 136 5.88 -7.67 -10.43
C ILE A 136 4.46 -7.11 -10.59
N ARG A 137 4.01 -6.92 -11.84
CA ARG A 137 2.65 -6.48 -12.13
C ARG A 137 1.60 -7.46 -11.60
N GLU A 138 1.81 -8.75 -11.79
CA GLU A 138 0.93 -9.80 -11.25
C GLU A 138 0.87 -9.75 -9.73
N LEU A 139 2.02 -9.69 -9.05
CA LEU A 139 2.07 -9.57 -7.59
C LEU A 139 1.41 -8.29 -7.08
N TYR A 140 1.61 -7.16 -7.77
CA TYR A 140 0.99 -5.90 -7.36
C TYR A 140 -0.52 -5.91 -7.59
N ASN A 141 -0.98 -6.45 -8.72
CA ASN A 141 -2.41 -6.60 -8.99
C ASN A 141 -3.11 -7.47 -7.94
N GLU A 142 -2.43 -8.50 -7.46
CA GLU A 142 -3.01 -9.44 -6.51
C GLU A 142 -2.93 -8.94 -5.06
N TYR A 143 -1.81 -8.36 -4.66
CA TYR A 143 -1.51 -8.10 -3.25
C TYR A 143 -1.36 -6.61 -2.88
N ALA A 144 -1.04 -5.71 -3.82
CA ALA A 144 -0.90 -4.28 -3.53
C ALA A 144 -2.25 -3.55 -3.51
N VAL A 145 -3.25 -4.19 -2.92
CA VAL A 145 -4.61 -3.66 -2.81
C VAL A 145 -4.77 -2.92 -1.50
N ALA A 146 -5.43 -1.76 -1.55
CA ALA A 146 -5.69 -0.97 -0.37
C ALA A 146 -7.18 -0.80 -0.10
N THR A 147 -7.49 -0.69 1.18
CA THR A 147 -8.83 -0.41 1.70
C THR A 147 -8.78 0.86 2.54
N VAL A 148 -9.71 1.78 2.32
CA VAL A 148 -9.87 2.93 3.21
C VAL A 148 -10.61 2.49 4.46
N VAL A 149 -9.97 2.67 5.60
CA VAL A 149 -10.50 2.34 6.92
C VAL A 149 -10.46 3.55 7.84
N THR A 150 -11.22 3.53 8.94
CA THR A 150 -11.06 4.55 9.97
C THR A 150 -9.75 4.36 10.73
N LYS A 151 -9.29 5.42 11.41
CA LYS A 151 -8.11 5.34 12.30
C LYS A 151 -8.28 4.24 13.36
N GLU A 152 -9.49 4.11 13.90
CA GLU A 152 -9.81 3.08 14.91
C GLU A 152 -9.69 1.66 14.33
N GLU A 153 -10.28 1.43 13.16
CA GLU A 153 -10.18 0.13 12.48
C GLU A 153 -8.74 -0.21 12.11
N ASN A 154 -7.97 0.78 11.66
CA ASN A 154 -6.55 0.59 11.37
C ASN A 154 -5.74 0.20 12.61
N LEU A 155 -6.04 0.77 13.78
CA LEU A 155 -5.40 0.37 15.02
C LEU A 155 -5.74 -1.09 15.39
N LYS A 156 -6.96 -1.55 15.17
CA LYS A 156 -7.34 -2.95 15.37
C LYS A 156 -6.58 -3.88 14.42
N LEU A 157 -6.50 -3.54 13.13
CA LEU A 157 -5.78 -4.31 12.11
C LEU A 157 -4.28 -4.43 12.42
N ASN A 158 -3.69 -3.41 13.03
CA ASN A 158 -2.26 -3.34 13.35
C ASN A 158 -1.93 -3.74 14.79
N SER A 159 -2.91 -4.13 15.61
CA SER A 159 -2.63 -4.57 16.97
C SER A 159 -1.87 -5.90 16.98
N SER A 160 -0.87 -6.01 17.84
CA SER A 160 -0.06 -7.24 18.03
C SER A 160 -0.88 -8.47 18.40
N VAL A 161 -2.05 -8.24 19.00
CA VAL A 161 -2.95 -9.30 19.47
C VAL A 161 -3.80 -9.90 18.34
N VAL A 162 -4.06 -9.13 17.26
CA VAL A 162 -5.06 -9.51 16.27
C VAL A 162 -4.58 -9.31 14.81
N GLY A 163 -3.67 -8.35 14.55
CA GLY A 163 -3.52 -7.80 13.22
C GLY A 163 -2.45 -8.43 12.33
N LEU A 164 -1.35 -8.92 12.87
CA LEU A 164 -0.19 -9.34 12.07
C LEU A 164 0.30 -10.76 12.37
N ARG A 165 -0.47 -11.55 13.12
CA ARG A 165 -0.08 -12.95 13.31
C ARG A 165 -0.29 -13.72 12.01
N SER A 166 0.69 -14.54 11.67
CA SER A 166 0.71 -15.37 10.45
C SER A 166 -0.56 -16.21 10.29
N GLU A 167 -1.20 -16.56 11.39
CA GLU A 167 -2.43 -17.36 11.44
C GLU A 167 -3.66 -16.64 10.85
N THR A 168 -3.65 -15.30 10.79
CA THR A 168 -4.75 -14.51 10.24
C THR A 168 -4.50 -13.99 8.83
N ILE A 169 -3.37 -14.40 8.24
CA ILE A 169 -2.97 -13.97 6.91
C ILE A 169 -2.91 -15.19 6.02
N ASP A 170 -3.88 -15.30 5.14
CA ASP A 170 -3.92 -16.31 4.08
C ASP A 170 -3.54 -15.63 2.76
N GLU A 171 -2.52 -16.17 2.08
CA GLU A 171 -2.10 -15.69 0.77
C GLU A 171 -3.20 -15.86 -0.29
N ASN A 172 -4.09 -16.85 -0.11
CA ASN A 172 -5.21 -17.09 -1.00
C ASN A 172 -6.44 -16.22 -0.67
N ASN A 173 -6.45 -15.62 0.52
CA ASN A 173 -7.54 -14.74 0.96
C ASN A 173 -6.99 -13.50 1.69
N ILE A 174 -6.66 -12.47 0.94
CA ILE A 174 -6.12 -11.20 1.48
C ILE A 174 -7.09 -10.49 2.43
N TRP A 175 -8.35 -10.89 2.44
CA TRP A 175 -9.42 -10.29 3.26
C TRP A 175 -9.60 -10.94 4.62
N LEU A 176 -8.91 -12.05 4.89
CA LEU A 176 -9.10 -12.82 6.12
C LEU A 176 -8.89 -11.96 7.39
N ARG A 177 -7.96 -11.01 7.35
CA ARG A 177 -7.72 -10.06 8.46
C ARG A 177 -8.97 -9.26 8.83
N TYR A 178 -9.76 -8.88 7.84
CA TYR A 178 -10.96 -8.05 8.03
C TYR A 178 -12.12 -8.84 8.60
N ASN A 179 -12.17 -10.12 8.31
CA ASN A 179 -13.22 -11.03 8.72
C ASN A 179 -12.90 -11.84 9.99
N ASN A 180 -11.80 -11.56 10.62
CA ASN A 180 -11.47 -12.19 11.89
C ASN A 180 -12.53 -11.85 12.95
N ASP A 181 -12.96 -12.85 13.78
CA ASP A 181 -14.01 -12.70 14.78
C ASP A 181 -13.79 -11.54 15.77
N ARG A 182 -12.55 -11.15 16.00
CA ARG A 182 -12.17 -10.05 16.88
C ARG A 182 -12.20 -8.68 16.23
N ILE A 183 -12.09 -8.62 14.86
CA ILE A 183 -11.98 -7.36 14.11
C ILE A 183 -13.32 -7.00 13.46
N LYS A 184 -13.90 -7.91 12.70
CA LYS A 184 -15.20 -7.79 11.98
C LYS A 184 -15.39 -6.45 11.26
N ILE A 185 -14.47 -6.11 10.35
CA ILE A 185 -14.56 -4.92 9.53
C ILE A 185 -15.36 -5.25 8.26
N LYS A 186 -16.55 -4.72 8.16
CA LYS A 186 -17.35 -4.83 6.93
C LYS A 186 -16.76 -3.95 5.84
N VAL A 187 -16.41 -4.55 4.72
CA VAL A 187 -15.83 -3.90 3.54
C VAL A 187 -16.86 -3.79 2.44
N MET A 188 -16.85 -2.68 1.74
CA MET A 188 -17.68 -2.43 0.56
C MET A 188 -16.83 -1.99 -0.62
N LYS A 189 -17.34 -2.26 -1.83
CA LYS A 189 -16.77 -1.75 -3.07
C LYS A 189 -16.97 -0.24 -3.14
N ASN A 190 -15.95 0.49 -3.54
CA ASN A 190 -16.11 1.89 -3.92
C ASN A 190 -16.95 1.96 -5.22
N PRO A 191 -17.89 2.89 -5.34
CA PRO A 191 -18.66 3.06 -6.57
C PRO A 191 -17.81 3.45 -7.79
N LEU A 192 -16.60 3.96 -7.59
CA LEU A 192 -15.66 4.20 -8.69
C LEU A 192 -15.11 2.86 -9.19
N GLU A 193 -15.51 2.44 -10.37
CA GLU A 193 -15.01 1.22 -10.99
C GLU A 193 -13.54 1.39 -11.39
N ASN A 194 -12.71 0.49 -10.87
CA ASN A 194 -11.31 0.42 -11.23
C ASN A 194 -11.03 -0.96 -11.86
N ILE A 195 -10.58 -0.95 -13.11
CA ILE A 195 -10.30 -2.18 -13.87
C ILE A 195 -9.24 -3.05 -13.19
N PHE A 196 -8.27 -2.46 -12.52
CA PHE A 196 -7.19 -3.15 -11.81
C PHE A 196 -7.68 -4.12 -10.75
N TYR A 197 -8.83 -3.83 -10.15
CA TYR A 197 -9.33 -4.56 -9.00
C TYR A 197 -10.50 -5.48 -9.34
N LYS A 198 -10.81 -5.70 -10.62
CA LYS A 198 -11.91 -6.58 -11.06
C LYS A 198 -11.87 -7.96 -10.40
N HIS A 199 -10.69 -8.55 -10.30
CA HIS A 199 -10.51 -9.86 -9.67
C HIS A 199 -10.94 -9.85 -8.19
N HIS A 200 -10.57 -8.82 -7.44
CA HIS A 200 -10.96 -8.67 -6.05
C HIS A 200 -12.44 -8.36 -5.89
N TYR A 201 -13.02 -7.60 -6.80
CA TYR A 201 -14.47 -7.37 -6.84
C TYR A 201 -15.25 -8.67 -7.04
N LYS A 202 -14.76 -9.53 -7.93
CA LYS A 202 -15.36 -10.84 -8.14
C LYS A 202 -15.33 -11.69 -6.87
N LYS A 203 -14.19 -11.76 -6.19
CA LYS A 203 -14.05 -12.46 -4.90
C LYS A 203 -15.01 -11.93 -3.82
N MET A 204 -15.24 -10.60 -3.77
CA MET A 204 -16.22 -9.99 -2.86
C MET A 204 -17.64 -10.48 -3.15
N GLN A 205 -18.04 -10.48 -4.43
CA GLN A 205 -19.39 -10.92 -4.85
C GLN A 205 -19.62 -12.40 -4.59
N GLU A 206 -18.60 -13.24 -4.63
CA GLU A 206 -18.67 -14.67 -4.33
C GLU A 206 -18.78 -14.96 -2.82
N GLY A 207 -18.98 -13.95 -1.98
CA GLY A 207 -19.12 -14.10 -0.53
C GLY A 207 -17.82 -14.45 0.21
N LYS A 208 -16.68 -14.41 -0.50
CA LYS A 208 -15.35 -14.64 0.08
C LYS A 208 -14.74 -13.41 0.72
N VAL A 209 -15.42 -12.28 0.61
CA VAL A 209 -15.07 -10.97 1.18
C VAL A 209 -16.35 -10.32 1.68
N PHE A 210 -16.31 -9.68 2.82
CA PHE A 210 -17.47 -9.19 3.62
C PHE A 210 -17.70 -7.73 3.54
#